data_90ae533fb0caa890e51ef659bfad3804
#
_entry.id   90ae533fb0caa890e51ef659bfad3804
#
_cell.length_a   1.000
_cell.length_b   1.000
_cell.length_c   1.000
_cell.angle_alpha   90.00
_cell.angle_beta   90.00
_cell.angle_gamma   90.00
#
_symmetry.space_group_name_H-M   'P 1'
#
loop_
_entity.id
_entity.type
_entity.pdbx_description
1 polymer ?
#
loop_
_entity_poly.entity_id
_entity_poly.type
_entity_poly.pdbx_seq_one_letter_code
_entity_poly.pdbx_strand_id
1 'polypeptide(L)'
;MYPTMLLIHSWLRWLTLLMCIGAVYYAAQPPREDSPDLPGKAWDGYLMLAVDLQMLTGLILYFGLSDFTRAAMEDPAGAWAEPSVRYWGIIHAGLMFASLLTVRVARVLALNAATPAIAQRRRLVWFVISTLVILSAIPWPGLFNARPLFRF
;
A
#
# COMPACT_ATOMS: atom_id res chain seq x y z
N MET A 1 -2.39 -0.62 23.99
CA MET A 1 -2.28 0.19 22.76
C MET A 1 -1.79 -0.61 21.55
N TYR A 2 -0.70 -1.40 21.65
CA TYR A 2 -0.20 -2.22 20.52
C TYR A 2 -1.26 -3.15 19.89
N PRO A 3 -2.01 -4.00 20.65
CA PRO A 3 -2.99 -4.90 20.05
C PRO A 3 -4.10 -4.17 19.30
N THR A 4 -4.61 -3.06 19.87
CA THR A 4 -5.67 -2.25 19.25
C THR A 4 -5.21 -1.61 17.95
N MET A 5 -4.01 -1.01 17.94
CA MET A 5 -3.45 -0.39 16.74
C MET A 5 -3.15 -1.43 15.65
N LEU A 6 -2.66 -2.59 16.06
CA LEU A 6 -2.42 -3.71 15.15
C LEU A 6 -3.73 -4.27 14.56
N LEU A 7 -4.81 -4.29 15.36
CA LEU A 7 -6.15 -4.66 14.89
C LEU A 7 -6.63 -3.69 13.79
N ILE A 8 -6.57 -2.39 14.07
CA ILE A 8 -6.97 -1.33 13.12
C ILE A 8 -6.16 -1.45 11.82
N HIS A 9 -4.83 -1.52 11.92
CA HIS A 9 -3.93 -1.68 10.77
C HIS A 9 -4.25 -2.95 9.96
N SER A 10 -4.58 -4.05 10.63
CA SER A 10 -4.93 -5.31 9.97
C SER A 10 -6.26 -5.22 9.20
N TRP A 11 -7.26 -4.50 9.69
CA TRP A 11 -8.52 -4.29 8.99
C TRP A 11 -8.41 -3.26 7.86
N LEU A 12 -7.67 -2.19 8.06
CA LEU A 12 -7.35 -1.22 7.00
C LEU A 12 -6.66 -1.87 5.81
N ARG A 13 -5.85 -2.91 6.00
CA ARG A 13 -5.26 -3.70 4.92
C ARG A 13 -6.32 -4.23 3.95
N TRP A 14 -7.44 -4.79 4.46
CA TRP A 14 -8.52 -5.31 3.62
C TRP A 14 -9.24 -4.20 2.86
N LEU A 15 -9.47 -3.07 3.53
CA LEU A 15 -10.02 -1.88 2.88
C LEU A 15 -9.09 -1.39 1.76
N THR A 16 -7.79 -1.33 2.01
CA THR A 16 -6.79 -0.93 1.01
C THR A 16 -6.80 -1.88 -0.20
N LEU A 17 -6.87 -3.19 0.02
CA LEU A 17 -6.98 -4.17 -1.07
C LEU A 17 -8.27 -4.00 -1.88
N LEU A 18 -9.40 -3.74 -1.23
CA LEU A 18 -10.66 -3.43 -1.91
C LEU A 18 -10.53 -2.18 -2.79
N MET A 19 -9.89 -1.12 -2.27
CA MET A 19 -9.63 0.11 -3.05
C MET A 19 -8.68 -0.14 -4.20
N CYS A 20 -7.67 -1.01 -4.05
CA CYS A 20 -6.79 -1.44 -5.15
C CYS A 20 -7.58 -2.11 -6.26
N ILE A 21 -8.46 -3.05 -5.93
CA ILE A 21 -9.31 -3.75 -6.91
C ILE A 21 -10.17 -2.73 -7.68
N GLY A 22 -10.84 -1.82 -7.00
CA GLY A 22 -11.65 -0.79 -7.64
C GLY A 22 -10.82 0.14 -8.53
N ALA A 23 -9.69 0.63 -8.04
CA ALA A 23 -8.83 1.54 -8.80
C ALA A 23 -8.27 0.86 -10.07
N VAL A 24 -7.80 -0.38 -9.99
CA VAL A 24 -7.33 -1.16 -11.14
C VAL A 24 -8.48 -1.45 -12.11
N TYR A 25 -9.64 -1.88 -11.62
CA TYR A 25 -10.81 -2.16 -12.45
C TYR A 25 -11.21 -0.94 -13.29
N TYR A 26 -11.38 0.22 -12.65
CA TYR A 26 -11.78 1.42 -13.38
C TYR A 26 -10.65 1.99 -14.25
N ALA A 27 -9.40 1.82 -13.87
CA ALA A 27 -8.28 2.22 -14.72
C ALA A 27 -8.14 1.33 -15.97
N ALA A 28 -8.69 0.11 -15.97
CA ALA A 28 -8.75 -0.77 -17.12
C ALA A 28 -9.90 -0.46 -18.10
N GLN A 29 -10.88 0.38 -17.69
CA GLN A 29 -11.98 0.75 -18.56
C GLN A 29 -11.51 1.78 -19.61
N PRO A 30 -12.03 1.73 -20.84
CA PRO A 30 -11.72 2.75 -21.85
C PRO A 30 -12.26 4.11 -21.42
N PRO A 31 -11.60 5.21 -21.81
CA PRO A 31 -12.15 6.55 -21.65
C PRO A 31 -13.50 6.66 -22.38
N ARG A 32 -14.42 7.46 -21.84
CA ARG A 32 -15.71 7.73 -22.48
C ARG A 32 -15.54 8.89 -23.45
N GLU A 33 -16.12 8.76 -24.64
CA GLU A 33 -16.08 9.80 -25.66
C GLU A 33 -16.95 11.02 -25.29
N ASP A 34 -18.01 10.78 -24.54
CA ASP A 34 -19.02 11.76 -24.13
C ASP A 34 -18.74 12.45 -22.79
N SER A 35 -17.59 12.15 -22.15
CA SER A 35 -17.26 12.70 -20.85
C SER A 35 -15.78 13.08 -20.75
N PRO A 36 -15.47 14.28 -20.23
CA PRO A 36 -14.10 14.68 -19.97
C PRO A 36 -13.50 13.94 -18.76
N ASP A 37 -14.34 13.30 -17.94
CA ASP A 37 -13.89 12.61 -16.73
C ASP A 37 -13.45 11.17 -17.02
N LEU A 38 -12.31 10.80 -16.45
CA LEU A 38 -11.82 9.44 -16.52
C LEU A 38 -12.72 8.49 -15.72
N PRO A 39 -13.02 7.28 -16.25
CA PRO A 39 -13.79 6.28 -15.53
C PRO A 39 -13.23 6.03 -14.13
N GLY A 40 -14.10 6.11 -13.12
CA GLY A 40 -13.77 5.79 -11.74
C GLY A 40 -12.70 6.69 -11.11
N LYS A 41 -12.56 7.94 -11.53
CA LYS A 41 -11.58 8.90 -10.96
C LYS A 41 -11.67 9.04 -9.43
N ALA A 42 -12.85 8.84 -8.84
CA ALA A 42 -13.02 8.86 -7.39
C ALA A 42 -12.28 7.71 -6.69
N TRP A 43 -12.14 6.55 -7.34
CA TRP A 43 -11.41 5.41 -6.79
C TRP A 43 -9.93 5.69 -6.58
N ASP A 44 -9.33 6.55 -7.39
CA ASP A 44 -7.95 7.00 -7.20
C ASP A 44 -7.80 7.72 -5.84
N GLY A 45 -8.78 8.58 -5.50
CA GLY A 45 -8.84 9.27 -4.22
C GLY A 45 -9.07 8.32 -3.05
N TYR A 46 -9.98 7.36 -3.19
CA TYR A 46 -10.24 6.35 -2.16
C TYR A 46 -9.02 5.45 -1.91
N LEU A 47 -8.32 5.03 -2.98
CA LEU A 47 -7.09 4.26 -2.84
C LEU A 47 -6.02 5.08 -2.12
N MET A 48 -5.84 6.35 -2.50
CA MET A 48 -4.87 7.24 -1.83
C MET A 48 -5.19 7.38 -0.35
N LEU A 49 -6.45 7.66 0.00
CA LEU A 49 -6.88 7.78 1.39
C LEU A 49 -6.66 6.49 2.18
N ALA A 50 -7.00 5.33 1.60
CA ALA A 50 -6.81 4.04 2.24
C ALA A 50 -5.33 3.76 2.52
N VAL A 51 -4.45 4.03 1.54
CA VAL A 51 -3.00 3.89 1.70
C VAL A 51 -2.45 4.88 2.72
N ASP A 52 -2.96 6.11 2.79
CA ASP A 52 -2.55 7.11 3.78
C ASP A 52 -2.92 6.69 5.21
N LEU A 53 -4.15 6.19 5.42
CA LEU A 53 -4.58 5.67 6.72
C LEU A 53 -3.79 4.42 7.12
N GLN A 54 -3.52 3.54 6.15
CA GLN A 54 -2.68 2.35 6.35
C GLN A 54 -1.25 2.75 6.75
N MET A 55 -0.68 3.75 6.08
CA MET A 55 0.64 4.28 6.39
C MET A 55 0.66 4.96 7.76
N LEU A 56 -0.32 5.80 8.08
CA LEU A 56 -0.41 6.49 9.38
C LEU A 56 -0.42 5.49 10.55
N THR A 57 -1.30 4.49 10.47
CA THR A 57 -1.37 3.43 11.51
C THR A 57 -0.10 2.58 11.54
N GLY A 58 0.50 2.33 10.37
CA GLY A 58 1.79 1.66 10.25
C GLY A 58 2.93 2.45 10.89
N LEU A 59 2.99 3.76 10.73
CA LEU A 59 4.01 4.61 11.35
C LEU A 59 3.86 4.68 12.88
N ILE A 60 2.62 4.71 13.40
CA ILE A 60 2.38 4.63 14.84
C ILE A 60 2.88 3.30 15.41
N LEU A 61 2.60 2.18 14.70
CA LEU A 61 3.15 0.88 15.08
C LEU A 61 4.67 0.88 15.00
N TYR A 62 5.23 1.40 13.91
CA TYR A 62 6.65 1.37 13.60
C TYR A 62 7.47 2.15 14.63
N PHE A 63 7.19 3.43 14.82
CA PHE A 63 7.98 4.29 15.70
C PHE A 63 7.58 4.23 17.17
N GLY A 64 6.31 3.95 17.47
CA GLY A 64 5.79 4.05 18.82
C GLY A 64 5.66 2.72 19.57
N LEU A 65 5.46 1.62 18.85
CA LEU A 65 4.95 0.39 19.48
C LEU A 65 5.70 -0.89 19.09
N SER A 66 6.61 -0.87 18.09
CA SER A 66 7.27 -2.07 17.56
C SER A 66 8.65 -2.30 18.18
N ASP A 67 8.82 -3.45 18.83
CA ASP A 67 10.13 -3.89 19.30
C ASP A 67 11.07 -4.27 18.15
N PHE A 68 10.53 -4.75 17.02
CA PHE A 68 11.32 -5.04 15.81
C PHE A 68 11.98 -3.78 15.24
N THR A 69 11.26 -2.66 15.22
CA THR A 69 11.82 -1.40 14.75
C THR A 69 12.87 -0.86 15.69
N ARG A 70 12.61 -0.98 17.00
CA ARG A 70 13.60 -0.57 18.02
C ARG A 70 14.89 -1.35 17.87
N ALA A 71 14.80 -2.69 17.78
CA ALA A 71 15.96 -3.55 17.54
C ALA A 71 16.70 -3.20 16.24
N ALA A 72 15.96 -2.89 15.15
CA ALA A 72 16.56 -2.51 13.88
C ALA A 72 17.27 -1.14 13.94
N MET A 73 16.80 -0.22 14.78
CA MET A 73 17.45 1.09 14.97
C MET A 73 18.68 1.01 15.88
N GLU A 74 18.65 0.16 16.90
CA GLU A 74 19.76 -0.04 17.83
C GLU A 74 20.95 -0.78 17.22
N ASP A 75 20.68 -1.82 16.39
CA ASP A 75 21.69 -2.58 15.67
C ASP A 75 21.24 -2.88 14.22
N PRO A 76 21.49 -1.96 13.28
CA PRO A 76 21.12 -2.17 11.86
C PRO A 76 21.81 -3.37 11.20
N ALA A 77 23.03 -3.70 11.60
CA ALA A 77 23.76 -4.84 11.05
C ALA A 77 23.17 -6.16 11.54
N GLY A 78 22.92 -6.29 12.84
CA GLY A 78 22.23 -7.44 13.43
C GLY A 78 20.79 -7.56 12.95
N ALA A 79 20.09 -6.45 12.73
CA ALA A 79 18.75 -6.44 12.17
C ALA A 79 18.68 -7.08 10.78
N TRP A 80 19.70 -6.89 9.97
CA TRP A 80 19.78 -7.51 8.65
C TRP A 80 20.01 -9.02 8.73
N ALA A 81 20.74 -9.50 9.72
CA ALA A 81 21.00 -10.92 9.97
C ALA A 81 19.79 -11.65 10.56
N GLU A 82 19.00 -10.97 11.41
CA GLU A 82 17.81 -11.57 12.05
C GLU A 82 16.57 -11.46 11.14
N PRO A 83 16.05 -12.59 10.61
CA PRO A 83 14.99 -12.56 9.59
C PRO A 83 13.71 -11.82 9.99
N SER A 84 13.25 -11.95 11.24
CA SER A 84 12.03 -11.28 11.72
C SER A 84 12.23 -9.78 11.88
N VAL A 85 13.37 -9.35 12.40
CA VAL A 85 13.72 -7.93 12.54
C VAL A 85 13.88 -7.28 11.17
N ARG A 86 14.59 -7.95 10.25
CA ARG A 86 14.74 -7.52 8.85
C ARG A 86 13.39 -7.32 8.18
N TYR A 87 12.49 -8.31 8.30
CA TYR A 87 11.19 -8.20 7.64
C TYR A 87 10.36 -7.05 8.21
N TRP A 88 10.11 -7.02 9.52
CA TRP A 88 9.22 -6.05 10.13
C TRP A 88 9.84 -4.66 10.29
N GLY A 89 11.13 -4.61 10.58
CA GLY A 89 11.86 -3.35 10.76
C GLY A 89 12.31 -2.69 9.46
N ILE A 90 12.48 -3.44 8.37
CA ILE A 90 13.07 -2.88 7.14
C ILE A 90 12.19 -3.16 5.92
N ILE A 91 11.95 -4.44 5.58
CA ILE A 91 11.35 -4.81 4.29
C ILE A 91 9.88 -4.38 4.21
N HIS A 92 9.06 -4.73 5.20
CA HIS A 92 7.64 -4.38 5.22
C HIS A 92 7.44 -2.86 5.19
N ALA A 93 8.15 -2.12 6.00
CA ALA A 93 8.08 -0.66 6.04
C ALA A 93 8.51 -0.03 4.70
N GLY A 94 9.61 -0.51 4.11
CA GLY A 94 10.10 -0.05 2.82
C GLY A 94 9.11 -0.31 1.68
N LEU A 95 8.51 -1.50 1.62
CA LEU A 95 7.49 -1.84 0.63
C LEU A 95 6.23 -0.99 0.80
N MET A 96 5.80 -0.72 2.03
CA MET A 96 4.65 0.15 2.29
C MET A 96 4.92 1.59 1.86
N PHE A 97 6.12 2.10 2.12
CA PHE A 97 6.53 3.41 1.64
C PHE A 97 6.60 3.47 0.10
N ALA A 98 7.14 2.44 -0.54
CA ALA A 98 7.15 2.32 -2.00
C ALA A 98 5.73 2.31 -2.59
N SER A 99 4.77 1.61 -1.95
CA SER A 99 3.37 1.61 -2.39
C SER A 99 2.73 3.00 -2.29
N LEU A 100 3.00 3.74 -1.22
CA LEU A 100 2.57 5.11 -1.05
C LEU A 100 3.06 6.01 -2.19
N LEU A 101 4.33 5.88 -2.58
CA LEU A 101 4.91 6.66 -3.68
C LEU A 101 4.31 6.26 -5.03
N THR A 102 4.18 4.97 -5.32
CA THR A 102 3.68 4.49 -6.61
C THR A 102 2.23 4.89 -6.87
N VAL A 103 1.36 4.89 -5.84
CA VAL A 103 -0.02 5.40 -5.94
C VAL A 103 -0.02 6.89 -6.30
N ARG A 104 0.87 7.70 -5.73
CA ARG A 104 0.99 9.13 -6.03
C ARG A 104 1.55 9.38 -7.42
N VAL A 105 2.54 8.61 -7.83
CA VAL A 105 3.09 8.65 -9.20
C VAL A 105 2.01 8.37 -10.22
N ALA A 106 1.15 7.37 -9.99
CA ALA A 106 -0.01 7.08 -10.85
C ALA A 106 -0.85 8.34 -11.11
N ARG A 107 -1.21 9.05 -10.04
CA ARG A 107 -2.03 10.26 -10.11
C ARG A 107 -1.32 11.41 -10.83
N VAL A 108 -0.07 11.69 -10.45
CA VAL A 108 0.70 12.79 -11.06
C VAL A 108 0.89 12.56 -12.56
N LEU A 109 1.25 11.35 -12.96
CA LEU A 109 1.42 11.02 -14.37
C LEU A 109 0.11 11.05 -15.16
N ALA A 110 -1.02 10.68 -14.53
CA ALA A 110 -2.32 10.79 -15.17
C ALA A 110 -2.75 12.24 -15.37
N LEU A 111 -2.56 13.10 -14.37
CA LEU A 111 -2.90 14.52 -14.44
C LEU A 111 -2.07 15.27 -15.50
N ASN A 112 -0.85 14.84 -15.77
CA ASN A 112 0.05 15.40 -16.76
C ASN A 112 0.05 14.61 -18.09
N ALA A 113 -1.02 13.88 -18.39
CA ALA A 113 -1.14 13.13 -19.63
C ALA A 113 -1.72 14.01 -20.74
N ALA A 114 -1.19 13.89 -21.97
CA ALA A 114 -1.63 14.63 -23.13
C ALA A 114 -3.04 14.24 -23.61
N THR A 115 -3.47 13.01 -23.33
CA THR A 115 -4.79 12.49 -23.74
C THR A 115 -5.41 11.62 -22.65
N PRO A 116 -6.75 11.49 -22.61
CA PRO A 116 -7.44 10.57 -21.68
C PRO A 116 -6.95 9.12 -21.78
N ALA A 117 -6.64 8.65 -22.98
CA ALA A 117 -6.13 7.28 -23.20
C ALA A 117 -4.76 7.08 -22.55
N ILE A 118 -3.86 8.07 -22.68
CA ILE A 118 -2.55 8.05 -22.01
C ILE A 118 -2.71 8.12 -20.49
N ALA A 119 -3.60 8.98 -19.99
CA ALA A 119 -3.90 9.06 -18.56
C ALA A 119 -4.36 7.72 -18.01
N GLN A 120 -5.30 7.08 -18.68
CA GLN A 120 -5.87 5.80 -18.29
C GLN A 120 -4.81 4.70 -18.25
N ARG A 121 -3.97 4.61 -19.30
CA ARG A 121 -2.86 3.65 -19.33
C ARG A 121 -1.87 3.86 -18.20
N ARG A 122 -1.52 5.12 -17.88
CA ARG A 122 -0.62 5.43 -16.75
C ARG A 122 -1.23 5.03 -15.42
N ARG A 123 -2.52 5.33 -15.19
CA ARG A 123 -3.26 4.87 -14.00
C ARG A 123 -3.20 3.35 -13.87
N LEU A 124 -3.56 2.62 -14.93
CA LEU A 124 -3.57 1.16 -14.92
C LEU A 124 -2.20 0.59 -14.54
N VAL A 125 -1.16 0.99 -15.25
CA VAL A 125 0.21 0.48 -15.01
C VAL A 125 0.64 0.71 -13.57
N TRP A 126 0.52 1.95 -13.09
CA TRP A 126 1.00 2.30 -11.76
C TRP A 126 0.13 1.75 -10.62
N PHE A 127 -1.19 1.63 -10.80
CA PHE A 127 -2.05 0.98 -9.79
C PHE A 127 -1.82 -0.53 -9.75
N VAL A 128 -1.54 -1.18 -10.86
CA VAL A 128 -1.12 -2.59 -10.86
C VAL A 128 0.20 -2.76 -10.12
N ILE A 129 1.21 -1.93 -10.42
CA ILE A 129 2.50 -1.95 -9.70
C ILE A 129 2.27 -1.75 -8.20
N SER A 130 1.49 -0.73 -7.80
CA SER A 130 1.18 -0.46 -6.39
C SER A 130 0.50 -1.65 -5.71
N THR A 131 -0.47 -2.25 -6.39
CA THR A 131 -1.18 -3.43 -5.87
C THR A 131 -0.24 -4.61 -5.66
N LEU A 132 0.66 -4.88 -6.61
CA LEU A 132 1.66 -5.95 -6.47
C LEU A 132 2.64 -5.69 -5.33
N VAL A 133 3.08 -4.44 -5.15
CA VAL A 133 3.93 -4.05 -4.01
C VAL A 133 3.19 -4.26 -2.69
N ILE A 134 1.92 -3.83 -2.58
CA ILE A 134 1.10 -4.04 -1.39
C ILE A 134 0.94 -5.53 -1.10
N LEU A 135 0.59 -6.34 -2.10
CA LEU A 135 0.42 -7.79 -1.96
C LEU A 135 1.69 -8.48 -1.49
N SER A 136 2.87 -8.06 -1.99
CA SER A 136 4.16 -8.62 -1.58
C SER A 136 4.55 -8.26 -0.14
N ALA A 137 4.02 -7.16 0.39
CA ALA A 137 4.28 -6.73 1.76
C ALA A 137 3.34 -7.37 2.80
N ILE A 138 2.29 -8.08 2.36
CA ILE A 138 1.37 -8.76 3.29
C ILE A 138 2.00 -10.06 3.80
N PRO A 139 2.00 -10.28 5.13
CA PRO A 139 2.52 -11.52 5.73
C PRO A 139 1.51 -12.67 5.58
N TRP A 140 1.40 -13.23 4.37
CA TRP A 140 0.44 -14.28 4.06
C TRP A 140 0.66 -15.54 4.91
N PRO A 141 -0.40 -16.32 5.22
CA PRO A 141 -0.27 -17.63 5.86
C PRO A 141 0.66 -18.54 5.05
N GLY A 142 1.50 -19.28 5.75
CA GLY A 142 2.50 -20.17 5.14
C GLY A 142 3.83 -19.50 4.80
N LEU A 143 3.92 -18.17 4.87
CA LEU A 143 5.20 -17.46 4.78
C LEU A 143 5.92 -17.44 6.13
N PHE A 144 7.23 -17.25 6.09
CA PHE A 144 8.10 -17.19 7.26
C PHE A 144 7.63 -16.20 8.35
N ASN A 145 7.12 -15.02 7.98
CA ASN A 145 6.58 -14.01 8.90
C ASN A 145 5.04 -14.00 8.95
N ALA A 146 4.40 -15.12 8.68
CA ALA A 146 2.95 -15.25 8.61
C ALA A 146 2.24 -14.65 9.84
N ARG A 147 1.15 -13.98 9.59
CA ARG A 147 0.25 -13.43 10.61
C ARG A 147 -1.18 -13.86 10.31
N PRO A 148 -2.04 -13.98 11.31
CA PRO A 148 -3.45 -14.25 11.07
C PRO A 148 -4.04 -13.25 10.06
N LEU A 149 -4.78 -13.75 9.07
CA LEU A 149 -5.43 -12.88 8.08
C LEU A 149 -6.51 -12.00 8.71
N PHE A 150 -7.22 -12.54 9.68
CA PHE A 150 -8.23 -11.82 10.44
C PHE A 150 -7.83 -11.77 11.91
N ARG A 151 -8.09 -10.64 12.54
CA ARG A 151 -7.90 -10.40 13.97
C ARG A 151 -9.22 -9.94 14.56
N PHE A 152 -9.53 -10.43 15.74
CA PHE A 152 -10.73 -10.12 16.49
C PHE A 152 -10.35 -9.63 17.89
#